data_312c67d80cdcd3a0bb3001c8dce969cf
#
_entry.id   312c67d80cdcd3a0bb3001c8dce969cf
#
_cell.length_a   1.000
_cell.length_b   1.000
_cell.length_c   1.000
_cell.angle_alpha   90.00
_cell.angle_beta   90.00
_cell.angle_gamma   90.00
#
_symmetry.space_group_name_H-M   'P 1'
#
loop_
_entity.id
_entity.type
_entity.pdbx_description
1 polymer ?
#
loop_
_entity_poly.entity_id
_entity_poly.type
_entity_poly.pdbx_seq_one_letter_code
_entity_poly.pdbx_strand_id
1 'polypeptide(L)'
;MNTIMSDLGARIHELRKQNSLSIIDLAQKIGVSKSQMIRYESKGALPPADILNNLAELFGTSIDYLMNGTADQKAKESLKHANLLQRFREIETMPEREQNVILEVMTAFVRDFKAKQAYAM
;
A
#
# COMPACT_ATOMS: atom_id res chain seq x y z
N MET A 1 0.35 0.55 -10.56
CA MET A 1 -0.33 0.54 -9.97
C MET A 1 -0.21 1.04 -8.99
N ASN A 2 0.07 1.50 -8.61
CA ASN A 2 0.13 1.83 -7.66
C ASN A 2 -0.61 2.61 -7.17
N THR A 3 -1.35 2.66 -7.36
CA THR A 3 -2.38 3.19 -6.68
C THR A 3 -2.53 2.68 -5.38
N ILE A 4 -1.76 1.77 -5.13
CA ILE A 4 -1.77 1.08 -3.88
C ILE A 4 -0.78 1.76 -2.97
N MET A 5 -1.17 2.02 -1.75
CA MET A 5 -0.26 2.53 -0.74
C MET A 5 0.85 1.51 -0.51
N SER A 6 2.08 1.98 -0.30
CA SER A 6 3.16 1.11 0.13
C SER A 6 2.79 0.51 1.49
N ASP A 7 3.44 -0.59 1.86
CA ASP A 7 3.20 -1.22 3.15
C ASP A 7 3.43 -0.24 4.31
N LEU A 8 4.48 0.57 4.21
CA LEU A 8 4.75 1.63 5.18
C LEU A 8 3.63 2.66 5.18
N GLY A 9 3.24 3.15 4.01
CA GLY A 9 2.17 4.14 3.88
C GLY A 9 0.85 3.62 4.44
N ALA A 10 0.53 2.36 4.16
CA ALA A 10 -0.69 1.75 4.69
C ALA A 10 -0.67 1.68 6.22
N ARG A 11 0.47 1.35 6.81
CA ARG A 11 0.59 1.31 8.28
C ARG A 11 0.50 2.70 8.90
N ILE A 12 1.12 3.70 8.28
CA ILE A 12 0.99 5.08 8.73
C ILE A 12 -0.47 5.52 8.68
N HIS A 13 -1.15 5.24 7.58
CA HIS A 13 -2.56 5.58 7.40
C HIS A 13 -3.42 4.93 8.49
N GLU A 14 -3.23 3.65 8.75
CA GLU A 14 -3.98 2.91 9.76
C GLU A 14 -3.75 3.48 11.16
N LEU A 15 -2.51 3.72 11.52
CA LEU A 15 -2.17 4.30 12.82
C LEU A 15 -2.76 5.70 13.00
N ARG A 16 -2.71 6.50 11.93
CA ARG A 16 -3.31 7.83 11.94
C ARG A 16 -4.81 7.75 12.21
N LYS A 17 -5.50 6.86 11.52
CA LYS A 17 -6.94 6.64 11.70
C LYS A 17 -7.27 6.15 13.11
N GLN A 18 -6.49 5.22 13.63
CA GLN A 18 -6.68 4.72 14.99
C GLN A 18 -6.54 5.81 16.04
N ASN A 19 -5.73 6.81 15.75
CA ASN A 19 -5.51 7.94 16.67
C ASN A 19 -6.40 9.14 16.35
N SER A 20 -7.36 8.99 15.47
CA SER A 20 -8.34 10.02 15.10
C SER A 20 -7.68 11.31 14.60
N LEU A 21 -6.57 11.19 13.89
CA LEU A 21 -5.86 12.34 13.34
C LEU A 21 -6.20 12.53 11.87
N SER A 22 -6.39 13.79 11.48
CA SER A 22 -6.45 14.12 10.06
C SER A 22 -5.03 14.11 9.50
N ILE A 23 -4.91 14.12 8.17
CA ILE A 23 -3.59 14.17 7.56
C ILE A 23 -2.88 15.50 7.88
N ILE A 24 -3.64 16.58 7.99
CA ILE A 24 -3.09 17.87 8.38
C ILE A 24 -2.57 17.83 9.83
N ASP A 25 -3.34 17.22 10.72
CA ASP A 25 -2.94 17.07 12.12
C ASP A 25 -1.64 16.29 12.24
N LEU A 26 -1.56 15.17 11.51
CA LEU A 26 -0.36 14.36 11.55
C LEU A 26 0.84 15.13 10.99
N ALA A 27 0.65 15.80 9.86
CA ALA A 27 1.72 16.58 9.24
C ALA A 27 2.25 17.63 10.20
N GLN A 28 1.36 18.34 10.89
CA GLN A 28 1.75 19.36 11.87
C GLN A 28 2.53 18.75 13.04
N LYS A 29 2.06 17.64 13.56
CA LYS A 29 2.73 16.97 14.70
C LYS A 29 4.12 16.47 14.35
N ILE A 30 4.31 16.06 13.10
CA ILE A 30 5.59 15.53 12.63
C ILE A 30 6.50 16.64 12.11
N GLY A 31 5.93 17.80 11.74
CA GLY A 31 6.71 18.92 11.24
C GLY A 31 6.99 18.87 9.75
N VAL A 32 6.08 18.28 8.98
CA VAL A 32 6.18 18.25 7.51
C VAL A 32 4.95 18.89 6.90
N SER A 33 4.99 19.17 5.60
CA SER A 33 3.83 19.72 4.90
C SER A 33 2.77 18.64 4.69
N LYS A 34 1.52 19.08 4.48
CA LYS A 34 0.43 18.17 4.13
C LYS A 34 0.78 17.37 2.86
N SER A 35 1.31 18.04 1.85
CA SER A 35 1.71 17.40 0.61
C SER A 35 2.73 16.30 0.83
N GLN A 36 3.70 16.56 1.69
CA GLN A 36 4.74 15.59 2.00
C GLN A 36 4.15 14.39 2.75
N MET A 37 3.24 14.62 3.68
CA MET A 37 2.60 13.53 4.40
C MET A 37 1.75 12.66 3.47
N ILE A 38 1.06 13.27 2.50
CA ILE A 38 0.31 12.54 1.49
C ILE A 38 1.25 11.63 0.69
N ARG A 39 2.43 12.12 0.34
CA ARG A 39 3.42 11.31 -0.38
C ARG A 39 3.86 10.10 0.43
N TYR A 40 4.05 10.27 1.73
CA TYR A 40 4.43 9.17 2.61
C TYR A 40 3.31 8.12 2.74
N GLU A 41 2.06 8.54 2.84
CA GLU A 41 0.95 7.60 3.00
C GLU A 41 0.51 6.95 1.68
N SER A 42 0.50 7.70 0.59
CA SER A 42 -0.22 7.28 -0.62
C SER A 42 0.64 7.16 -1.88
N LYS A 43 1.84 7.72 -1.90
CA LYS A 43 2.65 7.78 -3.11
C LYS A 43 3.91 6.92 -3.04
N GLY A 44 4.10 6.20 -1.97
CA GLY A 44 5.26 5.34 -1.82
C GLY A 44 6.57 6.03 -1.50
N ALA A 45 6.55 7.34 -1.19
CA ALA A 45 7.76 8.05 -0.81
C ALA A 45 8.25 7.56 0.56
N LEU A 46 9.53 7.33 0.66
CA LEU A 46 10.14 6.87 1.91
C LEU A 46 10.52 8.07 2.77
N PRO A 47 10.00 8.19 4.00
CA PRO A 47 10.40 9.27 4.89
C PRO A 47 11.87 9.15 5.30
N PRO A 48 12.54 10.27 5.54
CA PRO A 48 13.88 10.24 6.15
C PRO A 48 13.84 9.60 7.54
N ALA A 49 15.01 9.19 8.01
CA ALA A 49 15.12 8.47 9.29
C ALA A 49 14.56 9.26 10.49
N ASP A 50 14.77 10.56 10.52
CA ASP A 50 14.26 11.40 11.59
C ASP A 50 12.72 11.46 11.59
N ILE A 51 12.12 11.51 10.41
CA ILE A 51 10.65 11.51 10.26
C ILE A 51 10.09 10.14 10.66
N LEU A 52 10.75 9.05 10.25
CA LEU A 52 10.36 7.70 10.66
C LEU A 52 10.40 7.56 12.19
N ASN A 53 11.45 8.07 12.80
CA ASN A 53 11.58 8.03 14.24
C ASN A 53 10.47 8.82 14.93
N ASN A 54 10.16 10.00 14.43
CA ASN A 54 9.09 10.84 14.97
C ASN A 54 7.73 10.18 14.84
N LEU A 55 7.47 9.53 13.72
CA LEU A 55 6.23 8.77 13.51
C LEU A 55 6.13 7.60 14.50
N ALA A 56 7.22 6.87 14.67
CA ALA A 56 7.24 5.73 15.59
C ALA A 56 6.97 6.19 17.03
N GLU A 57 7.60 7.26 17.45
CA GLU A 57 7.40 7.82 18.80
C GLU A 57 5.96 8.31 18.98
N LEU A 58 5.44 9.05 18.01
CA LEU A 58 4.08 9.58 18.09
C LEU A 58 3.05 8.47 18.25
N PHE A 59 3.21 7.39 17.50
CA PHE A 59 2.25 6.28 17.50
C PHE A 59 2.57 5.21 18.55
N GLY A 60 3.63 5.38 19.32
CA GLY A 60 4.00 4.40 20.35
C GLY A 60 4.41 3.06 19.80
N THR A 61 5.07 3.06 18.66
CA THR A 61 5.52 1.85 17.97
C THR A 61 7.00 1.95 17.62
N SER A 62 7.50 1.05 16.81
CA SER A 62 8.91 1.03 16.39
C SER A 62 9.04 1.31 14.90
N ILE A 63 10.22 1.74 14.49
CA ILE A 63 10.54 1.90 13.07
C ILE A 63 10.42 0.55 12.38
N ASP A 64 10.85 -0.52 13.04
CA ASP A 64 10.72 -1.88 12.47
C ASP A 64 9.28 -2.23 12.15
N TYR A 65 8.35 -1.92 13.05
CA TYR A 65 6.93 -2.16 12.78
C TYR A 65 6.44 -1.33 11.60
N LEU A 66 6.82 -0.06 11.54
CA LEU A 66 6.42 0.81 10.43
C LEU A 66 6.90 0.27 9.09
N MET A 67 8.14 -0.18 9.05
CA MET A 67 8.76 -0.65 7.80
C MET A 67 8.33 -2.05 7.41
N ASN A 68 8.15 -2.93 8.36
CA ASN A 68 8.02 -4.36 8.09
C ASN A 68 6.70 -4.98 8.58
N GLY A 69 5.98 -4.31 9.46
CA GLY A 69 4.79 -4.89 10.06
C GLY A 69 5.13 -6.02 11.04
N THR A 70 4.13 -6.83 11.35
CA THR A 70 4.32 -7.98 12.22
C THR A 70 4.70 -9.22 11.39
N ALA A 71 5.18 -10.26 12.04
CA ALA A 71 5.48 -11.53 11.39
C ALA A 71 4.22 -12.13 10.76
N ASP A 72 3.08 -12.01 11.42
CA ASP A 72 1.80 -12.50 10.88
C ASP A 72 1.39 -11.74 9.62
N GLN A 73 1.59 -10.43 9.60
CA GLN A 73 1.30 -9.62 8.42
C GLN A 73 2.19 -10.01 7.25
N LYS A 74 3.48 -10.21 7.50
CA LYS A 74 4.42 -10.67 6.47
C LYS A 74 4.03 -12.03 5.92
N ALA A 75 3.62 -12.93 6.78
CA ALA A 75 3.20 -14.27 6.37
C ALA A 75 1.96 -14.20 5.47
N LYS A 76 0.98 -13.38 5.84
CA LYS A 76 -0.23 -13.20 5.02
C LYS A 76 0.09 -12.61 3.66
N GLU A 77 0.96 -11.61 3.60
CA GLU A 77 1.38 -11.00 2.35
C GLU A 77 2.10 -12.00 1.46
N SER A 78 3.00 -12.79 2.05
CA SER A 78 3.71 -13.83 1.30
C SER A 78 2.75 -14.86 0.71
N LEU A 79 1.71 -15.25 1.46
CA LEU A 79 0.71 -16.18 0.97
C LEU A 79 -0.10 -15.59 -0.18
N LYS A 80 -0.46 -14.32 -0.10
CA LYS A 80 -1.17 -13.64 -1.19
C LYS A 80 -0.33 -13.60 -2.46
N HIS A 81 0.93 -13.23 -2.34
CA HIS A 81 1.85 -13.20 -3.47
C HIS A 81 2.05 -14.59 -4.08
N ALA A 82 2.17 -15.62 -3.25
CA ALA A 82 2.31 -16.99 -3.72
C ALA A 82 1.08 -17.42 -4.51
N ASN A 83 -0.13 -17.05 -4.06
CA ASN A 83 -1.36 -17.37 -4.78
C ASN A 83 -1.41 -16.69 -6.13
N LEU A 84 -1.07 -15.41 -6.21
CA LEU A 84 -1.03 -14.70 -7.50
C LEU A 84 -0.03 -15.33 -8.44
N LEU A 85 1.16 -15.64 -7.94
CA LEU A 85 2.22 -16.25 -8.75
C LEU A 85 1.79 -17.61 -9.26
N GLN A 86 1.12 -18.40 -8.43
CA GLN A 86 0.59 -19.70 -8.82
C GLN A 86 -0.43 -19.58 -9.97
N ARG A 87 -1.33 -18.58 -9.88
CA ARG A 87 -2.29 -18.34 -10.97
C ARG A 87 -1.58 -17.96 -12.25
N PHE A 88 -0.55 -17.13 -12.19
CA PHE A 88 0.22 -16.76 -13.38
C PHE A 88 0.89 -17.98 -14.00
N ARG A 89 1.47 -18.86 -13.19
CA ARG A 89 2.08 -20.09 -13.69
C ARG A 89 1.08 -21.00 -14.39
N GLU A 90 -0.12 -21.11 -13.83
CA GLU A 90 -1.19 -21.88 -14.45
C GLU A 90 -1.61 -21.30 -15.79
N ILE A 91 -1.71 -19.96 -15.85
CA ILE A 91 -2.05 -19.27 -17.11
C ILE A 91 -1.00 -19.51 -18.17
N GLU A 92 0.29 -19.49 -17.79
CA GLU A 92 1.37 -19.72 -18.74
C GLU A 92 1.31 -21.09 -19.41
N THR A 93 0.69 -22.07 -18.76
CA THR A 93 0.55 -23.42 -19.34
C THR A 93 -0.65 -23.56 -20.25
N MET A 94 -1.51 -22.56 -20.34
CA MET A 94 -2.70 -22.60 -21.17
C MET A 94 -2.37 -22.30 -22.63
N PRO A 95 -3.19 -22.79 -23.57
CA PRO A 95 -3.05 -22.39 -24.95
C PRO A 95 -3.19 -20.88 -25.13
N GLU A 96 -2.58 -20.34 -26.18
CA GLU A 96 -2.57 -18.91 -26.43
C GLU A 96 -3.97 -18.29 -26.46
N ARG A 97 -4.94 -19.02 -27.01
CA ARG A 97 -6.31 -18.54 -27.06
C ARG A 97 -6.89 -18.25 -25.70
N GLU A 98 -6.67 -19.16 -24.75
CA GLU A 98 -7.16 -19.00 -23.39
C GLU A 98 -6.39 -17.92 -22.67
N GLN A 99 -5.09 -17.82 -22.89
CA GLN A 99 -4.28 -16.74 -22.33
C GLN A 99 -4.80 -15.36 -22.76
N ASN A 100 -5.15 -15.22 -24.04
CA ASN A 100 -5.67 -13.97 -24.56
C ASN A 100 -7.00 -13.59 -23.93
N VAL A 101 -7.88 -14.55 -23.71
CA VAL A 101 -9.16 -14.31 -23.02
C VAL A 101 -8.92 -13.81 -21.60
N ILE A 102 -8.02 -14.44 -20.86
CA ILE A 102 -7.69 -14.02 -19.49
C ILE A 102 -7.11 -12.61 -19.48
N LEU A 103 -6.21 -12.31 -20.43
CA LEU A 103 -5.63 -10.98 -20.52
C LEU A 103 -6.68 -9.91 -20.79
N GLU A 104 -7.65 -10.20 -21.63
CA GLU A 104 -8.75 -9.28 -21.89
C GLU A 104 -9.59 -9.03 -20.64
N VAL A 105 -9.91 -10.09 -19.89
CA VAL A 105 -10.66 -9.97 -18.64
C VAL A 105 -9.87 -9.17 -17.62
N MET A 106 -8.60 -9.48 -17.46
CA MET A 106 -7.73 -8.77 -16.51
C MET A 106 -7.63 -7.28 -16.86
N THR A 107 -7.42 -6.99 -18.13
CA THR A 107 -7.31 -5.60 -18.61
C THR A 107 -8.58 -4.82 -18.32
N ALA A 108 -9.74 -5.42 -18.61
CA ALA A 108 -11.02 -4.78 -18.34
C ALA A 108 -11.24 -4.55 -16.84
N PHE A 109 -10.91 -5.53 -16.03
CA PHE A 109 -11.08 -5.44 -14.58
C PHE A 109 -10.19 -4.34 -13.99
N VAL A 110 -8.92 -4.31 -14.38
CA VAL A 110 -7.96 -3.31 -13.90
C VAL A 110 -8.39 -1.91 -14.33
N ARG A 111 -8.84 -1.77 -15.57
CA ARG A 111 -9.33 -0.48 -16.09
C ARG A 111 -10.53 0.01 -15.29
N ASP A 112 -11.49 -0.89 -15.01
CA ASP A 112 -12.67 -0.55 -14.23
C ASP A 112 -12.30 -0.12 -12.81
N PHE A 113 -11.39 -0.85 -12.18
CA PHE A 113 -10.90 -0.52 -10.85
C PHE A 113 -10.26 0.87 -10.82
N LYS A 114 -9.40 1.18 -11.80
CA LYS A 114 -8.75 2.49 -11.89
C LYS A 114 -9.76 3.60 -12.10
N ALA A 115 -10.77 3.37 -12.91
CA ALA A 115 -11.82 4.37 -13.14
C ALA A 115 -12.58 4.65 -11.84
N LYS A 116 -12.94 3.63 -11.09
CA LYS A 116 -13.61 3.79 -9.79
C LYS A 116 -12.76 4.55 -8.80
N GLN A 117 -11.46 4.28 -8.77
CA GLN A 117 -10.55 5.03 -7.92
C GLN A 117 -10.52 6.51 -8.24
N ALA A 118 -10.51 6.84 -9.53
CA ALA A 118 -10.50 8.23 -9.96
C ALA A 118 -11.74 8.98 -9.48
N TYR A 119 -12.89 8.32 -9.49
CA TYR A 119 -14.14 8.93 -9.02
C TYR A 119 -14.27 8.95 -7.51
N ALA A 120 -13.55 8.10 -6.80
CA ALA A 120 -13.63 8.03 -5.34
C ALA A 120 -12.82 9.14 -4.65
N MET A 121 -12.02 9.87 -5.38
CA MET A 121 -11.18 10.93 -4.80
C MET A 121 -11.97 12.22 -4.47
#